data_56b23a80d35c6b5bba043a080a036311
#
_entry.id   56b23a80d35c6b5bba043a080a036311
#
_cell.length_a   1.000
_cell.length_b   1.000
_cell.length_c   1.000
_cell.angle_alpha   90.00
_cell.angle_beta   90.00
_cell.angle_gamma   90.00
#
_symmetry.space_group_name_H-M   'P 1'
#
loop_
_entity.id
_entity.type
_entity.pdbx_description
1 polymer ?
#
loop_
_entity_poly.entity_id
_entity_poly.type
_entity_poly.pdbx_seq_one_letter_code
_entity_poly.pdbx_strand_id
1 'polypeptide(L)'
;MKIKRIFAGLAAFTVSVLVMTGCAPGSADIVAGSSISVAWNQAFYSNNPATSNGNATANANITYLTSGAFNYYDAVPKLIKEERFGKYEVLSQDPLSIKYTVNEGVKWSDGAAVDGADMLLAWVANSCVYNNVSAEYDADGNISNQAALDAGVFFDSASCGGDLGKVTQVPVIGDGGRSVTLVYDQPIVDWEVNFGIGVPAHVTTQHAFAGENLSAADAKAKLIKAIQDKDLATLAPISKFWSAGFDMVDFPTDDPSLVVSNGAYVITDLVKDQYVTLTANKNYTWGPSTKIETITIRFIEDPLAAVQALSNGEVDIISPQATADIITALNDVASKGIVTNTTSDSTYEHIDLTFNNKGPFDPASYGGDADKAKMVRQAFLKTIPRKDILTKLIQPINPAAQLDDSQTILPGAAGYAEVVAVNGSAEYANVDIAGAKDLLAKAGVKGKVAVKFLFGCGNTRRQNEFALIQASAAEAGFDVQNKCNDDWGSLLGSGTYDAVVFGWQSTSLAVTSSKATFASDGGNNLNGYKNTAVDEAYAALSSEFDTAKQLELLKTIEKNLFADAYGVTIFQFPGVTAYNKNKISGIVPAPLAPMFFWNFWEWKQEGEIIKG
;
A
#
# COMPACT_ATOMS: atom_id res chain seq x y z
N MET A 1 -17.20 31.68 -87.09
CA MET A 1 -16.51 30.40 -87.17
C MET A 1 -16.39 29.84 -85.74
N LYS A 2 -17.12 28.75 -85.44
CA LYS A 2 -17.15 27.87 -84.30
C LYS A 2 -17.37 28.47 -82.91
N ILE A 3 -18.64 28.48 -82.56
CA ILE A 3 -19.24 28.60 -81.20
C ILE A 3 -18.95 27.35 -80.41
N LYS A 4 -18.44 27.49 -79.17
CA LYS A 4 -18.49 26.41 -78.15
C LYS A 4 -19.41 26.86 -77.07
N ARG A 5 -20.45 26.05 -76.84
CA ARG A 5 -21.46 26.17 -75.81
C ARG A 5 -20.83 25.80 -74.44
N ILE A 6 -21.10 26.62 -73.43
CA ILE A 6 -20.81 26.36 -72.01
C ILE A 6 -22.06 25.75 -71.39
N PHE A 7 -21.95 24.55 -70.88
CA PHE A 7 -22.98 23.92 -70.02
C PHE A 7 -22.71 24.37 -68.62
N ALA A 8 -23.68 25.01 -68.00
CA ALA A 8 -23.69 25.28 -66.58
C ALA A 8 -24.24 24.01 -65.86
N GLY A 9 -23.37 23.36 -65.08
CA GLY A 9 -23.74 22.27 -64.17
C GLY A 9 -24.11 22.81 -62.79
N LEU A 10 -25.32 22.63 -62.37
CA LEU A 10 -25.81 22.87 -61.01
C LEU A 10 -25.19 21.80 -60.12
N ALA A 11 -24.25 22.16 -59.22
CA ALA A 11 -23.78 21.31 -58.17
C ALA A 11 -24.72 21.46 -56.97
N ALA A 12 -25.53 20.43 -56.71
CA ALA A 12 -26.29 20.30 -55.49
C ALA A 12 -25.35 19.93 -54.34
N PHE A 13 -25.13 20.87 -53.44
CA PHE A 13 -24.46 20.61 -52.16
C PHE A 13 -25.43 19.84 -51.24
N THR A 14 -25.27 18.53 -51.16
CA THR A 14 -25.82 17.73 -50.07
C THR A 14 -24.98 17.96 -48.83
N VAL A 15 -25.49 18.75 -47.89
CA VAL A 15 -24.96 18.86 -46.53
C VAL A 15 -25.24 17.55 -45.86
N SER A 16 -24.27 16.66 -45.81
CA SER A 16 -24.30 15.50 -44.91
C SER A 16 -24.08 16.02 -43.50
N VAL A 17 -25.15 16.11 -42.72
CA VAL A 17 -25.11 16.23 -41.27
C VAL A 17 -24.50 14.94 -40.74
N LEU A 18 -23.19 14.94 -40.49
CA LEU A 18 -22.57 13.95 -39.62
C LEU A 18 -23.15 14.17 -38.23
N VAL A 19 -24.17 13.39 -37.91
CA VAL A 19 -24.55 13.13 -36.52
C VAL A 19 -23.34 12.43 -35.90
N MET A 20 -22.49 13.18 -35.24
CA MET A 20 -21.58 12.59 -34.25
C MET A 20 -22.49 12.01 -33.17
N THR A 21 -22.81 10.73 -33.29
CA THR A 21 -23.21 9.92 -32.15
C THR A 21 -21.98 9.91 -31.24
N GLY A 22 -21.94 10.84 -30.29
CA GLY A 22 -21.05 10.74 -29.16
C GLY A 22 -21.31 9.35 -28.57
N CYS A 23 -20.31 8.48 -28.58
CA CYS A 23 -20.31 7.29 -27.78
C CYS A 23 -20.58 7.75 -26.35
N ALA A 24 -21.79 7.56 -25.86
CA ALA A 24 -22.01 7.49 -24.43
C ALA A 24 -20.99 6.47 -23.87
N PRO A 25 -20.36 6.73 -22.72
CA PRO A 25 -19.50 5.75 -22.08
C PRO A 25 -20.32 4.45 -22.00
N GLY A 26 -19.78 3.38 -22.59
CA GLY A 26 -20.55 2.17 -22.82
C GLY A 26 -21.09 1.61 -21.54
N SER A 27 -22.36 1.22 -21.57
CA SER A 27 -22.86 0.18 -20.67
C SER A 27 -21.84 -0.96 -20.66
N ALA A 28 -21.38 -1.36 -19.49
CA ALA A 28 -20.40 -2.42 -19.32
C ALA A 28 -20.80 -3.61 -20.19
N ASP A 29 -19.86 -4.13 -21.02
CA ASP A 29 -20.03 -5.39 -21.74
C ASP A 29 -19.95 -6.56 -20.75
N ILE A 30 -20.71 -6.47 -19.64
CA ILE A 30 -20.78 -7.51 -18.62
C ILE A 30 -21.34 -8.77 -19.26
N VAL A 31 -20.57 -9.83 -19.20
CA VAL A 31 -21.03 -11.14 -19.67
C VAL A 31 -21.95 -11.72 -18.61
N ALA A 32 -23.25 -11.74 -18.89
CA ALA A 32 -24.27 -12.23 -17.95
C ALA A 32 -24.00 -13.68 -17.53
N GLY A 33 -24.01 -13.92 -16.21
CA GLY A 33 -23.71 -15.21 -15.60
C GLY A 33 -22.21 -15.53 -15.51
N SER A 34 -21.31 -14.58 -15.90
CA SER A 34 -19.89 -14.77 -15.71
C SER A 34 -19.51 -14.66 -14.23
N SER A 35 -18.70 -15.60 -13.76
CA SER A 35 -18.28 -15.66 -12.37
C SER A 35 -16.86 -16.19 -12.26
N ILE A 36 -16.07 -15.59 -11.36
CA ILE A 36 -14.75 -16.07 -10.99
C ILE A 36 -14.61 -16.16 -9.48
N SER A 37 -13.75 -17.07 -9.04
CA SER A 37 -13.43 -17.25 -7.63
C SER A 37 -11.94 -17.04 -7.40
N VAL A 38 -11.61 -16.23 -6.38
CA VAL A 38 -10.24 -15.88 -6.00
C VAL A 38 -9.98 -16.39 -4.58
N ALA A 39 -8.84 -17.01 -4.31
CA ALA A 39 -8.43 -17.27 -2.93
C ALA A 39 -7.52 -16.15 -2.43
N TRP A 40 -7.80 -15.67 -1.22
CA TRP A 40 -6.98 -14.73 -0.48
C TRP A 40 -6.73 -15.23 0.94
N ASN A 41 -5.57 -14.90 1.51
CA ASN A 41 -5.11 -15.47 2.79
C ASN A 41 -5.60 -14.71 4.04
N GLN A 42 -6.39 -13.66 3.86
CA GLN A 42 -7.01 -12.89 4.92
C GLN A 42 -8.49 -12.66 4.61
N ALA A 43 -9.34 -12.76 5.62
CA ALA A 43 -10.75 -12.43 5.51
C ALA A 43 -10.96 -10.92 5.36
N PHE A 44 -11.96 -10.50 4.59
CA PHE A 44 -12.46 -9.13 4.57
C PHE A 44 -13.28 -8.88 5.85
N TYR A 45 -13.10 -7.69 6.46
CA TYR A 45 -13.79 -7.34 7.71
C TYR A 45 -14.12 -5.84 7.86
N SER A 46 -13.71 -4.98 6.92
CA SER A 46 -14.03 -3.56 6.97
C SER A 46 -14.13 -2.94 5.57
N ASN A 47 -15.22 -2.19 5.34
CA ASN A 47 -15.39 -1.39 4.12
C ASN A 47 -14.78 0.03 4.25
N ASN A 48 -14.06 0.31 5.35
CA ASN A 48 -13.29 1.53 5.55
C ASN A 48 -11.81 1.21 5.83
N PRO A 49 -10.97 1.03 4.79
CA PRO A 49 -9.55 0.73 4.96
C PRO A 49 -8.71 1.91 5.46
N ALA A 50 -9.31 3.09 5.65
CA ALA A 50 -8.61 4.27 6.15
C ALA A 50 -8.52 4.30 7.69
N THR A 51 -9.29 3.48 8.41
CA THR A 51 -9.21 3.38 9.87
C THR A 51 -7.98 2.58 10.31
N SER A 52 -7.53 2.81 11.56
CA SER A 52 -6.44 1.99 12.13
C SER A 52 -6.79 0.50 12.13
N ASN A 53 -8.03 0.13 12.47
CA ASN A 53 -8.51 -1.25 12.44
C ASN A 53 -8.65 -1.78 11.01
N GLY A 54 -9.20 -0.98 10.10
CA GLY A 54 -9.50 -1.39 8.71
C GLY A 54 -8.27 -1.45 7.78
N ASN A 55 -7.12 -0.93 8.21
CA ASN A 55 -5.91 -0.84 7.39
C ASN A 55 -5.24 -2.21 7.17
N ALA A 56 -5.84 -2.99 6.28
CA ALA A 56 -5.35 -4.31 5.89
C ALA A 56 -5.47 -4.53 4.38
N THR A 57 -4.54 -5.31 3.80
CA THR A 57 -4.55 -5.62 2.36
C THR A 57 -5.83 -6.34 1.92
N ALA A 58 -6.41 -7.19 2.76
CA ALA A 58 -7.69 -7.84 2.47
C ALA A 58 -8.81 -6.82 2.22
N ASN A 59 -8.90 -5.79 3.08
CA ASN A 59 -9.90 -4.73 2.92
C ASN A 59 -9.55 -3.82 1.72
N ALA A 60 -8.28 -3.44 1.57
CA ALA A 60 -7.82 -2.58 0.48
C ALA A 60 -8.08 -3.20 -0.91
N ASN A 61 -7.88 -4.51 -1.08
CA ASN A 61 -8.16 -5.21 -2.34
C ASN A 61 -9.65 -5.17 -2.71
N ILE A 62 -10.54 -5.36 -1.74
CA ILE A 62 -11.99 -5.27 -1.96
C ILE A 62 -12.42 -3.83 -2.25
N THR A 63 -11.93 -2.88 -1.45
CA THR A 63 -12.30 -1.48 -1.63
C THR A 63 -11.73 -0.89 -2.92
N TYR A 64 -10.63 -1.40 -3.46
CA TYR A 64 -10.16 -1.03 -4.80
C TYR A 64 -11.18 -1.36 -5.89
N LEU A 65 -11.90 -2.47 -5.77
CA LEU A 65 -12.95 -2.88 -6.72
C LEU A 65 -14.27 -2.11 -6.50
N THR A 66 -14.50 -1.64 -5.27
CA THR A 66 -15.77 -1.00 -4.88
C THR A 66 -15.69 0.51 -4.75
N SER A 67 -14.50 1.12 -4.89
CA SER A 67 -14.30 2.56 -4.73
C SER A 67 -13.54 3.18 -5.89
N GLY A 68 -13.89 4.42 -6.23
CA GLY A 68 -13.14 5.23 -7.18
C GLY A 68 -12.01 6.00 -6.51
N ALA A 69 -10.97 6.29 -7.27
CA ALA A 69 -9.82 7.05 -6.83
C ALA A 69 -9.34 8.00 -7.94
N PHE A 70 -8.59 9.04 -7.58
CA PHE A 70 -8.00 10.00 -8.54
C PHE A 70 -6.78 9.43 -9.27
N ASN A 71 -6.17 8.36 -8.74
CA ASN A 71 -5.01 7.69 -9.32
C ASN A 71 -4.92 6.24 -8.84
N TYR A 72 -4.09 5.47 -9.51
CA TYR A 72 -3.74 4.09 -9.15
C TYR A 72 -2.32 3.77 -9.63
N TYR A 73 -1.75 2.65 -9.19
CA TYR A 73 -0.48 2.14 -9.69
C TYR A 73 -0.70 1.01 -10.70
N ASP A 74 0.11 1.00 -11.78
CA ASP A 74 0.10 -0.08 -12.78
C ASP A 74 1.08 -1.22 -12.42
N ALA A 75 1.22 -2.21 -13.31
CA ALA A 75 2.09 -3.37 -13.10
C ALA A 75 3.60 -3.03 -13.05
N VAL A 76 4.01 -1.98 -13.76
CA VAL A 76 5.34 -1.39 -13.61
C VAL A 76 5.14 -0.20 -12.71
N PRO A 77 5.53 -0.26 -11.42
CA PRO A 77 5.08 0.71 -10.44
C PRO A 77 5.19 2.16 -10.93
N LYS A 78 4.09 2.65 -11.49
CA LYS A 78 3.92 4.00 -12.01
C LYS A 78 2.56 4.52 -11.59
N LEU A 79 2.54 5.74 -11.06
CA LEU A 79 1.30 6.42 -10.72
C LEU A 79 0.56 6.83 -12.00
N ILE A 80 -0.66 6.35 -12.15
CA ILE A 80 -1.56 6.65 -13.28
C ILE A 80 -2.71 7.51 -12.76
N LYS A 81 -2.96 8.65 -13.42
CA LYS A 81 -4.12 9.50 -13.12
C LYS A 81 -5.39 8.85 -13.67
N GLU A 82 -6.40 8.73 -12.82
CA GLU A 82 -7.71 8.21 -13.24
C GLU A 82 -8.62 9.37 -13.69
N GLU A 83 -8.29 9.92 -14.84
CA GLU A 83 -8.99 11.10 -15.40
C GLU A 83 -10.49 10.87 -15.68
N ARG A 84 -10.92 9.60 -15.72
CA ARG A 84 -12.33 9.24 -15.88
C ARG A 84 -13.13 9.42 -14.59
N PHE A 85 -12.49 9.24 -13.43
CA PHE A 85 -13.09 9.53 -12.12
C PHE A 85 -13.09 11.02 -11.82
N GLY A 86 -11.95 11.66 -12.03
CA GLY A 86 -11.77 13.07 -11.74
C GLY A 86 -10.37 13.56 -12.07
N LYS A 87 -10.07 14.76 -11.62
CA LYS A 87 -8.75 15.35 -11.81
C LYS A 87 -8.29 16.13 -10.59
N TYR A 88 -6.99 16.36 -10.53
CA TYR A 88 -6.39 17.28 -9.56
C TYR A 88 -5.41 18.22 -10.26
N GLU A 89 -5.35 19.45 -9.77
CA GLU A 89 -4.60 20.56 -10.38
C GLU A 89 -3.86 21.34 -9.27
N VAL A 90 -2.56 21.57 -9.47
CA VAL A 90 -1.79 22.48 -8.61
C VAL A 90 -2.18 23.92 -8.99
N LEU A 91 -2.81 24.63 -8.07
CA LEU A 91 -3.20 26.05 -8.27
C LEU A 91 -2.07 27.00 -7.86
N SER A 92 -1.29 26.63 -6.84
CA SER A 92 -0.15 27.39 -6.33
C SER A 92 0.85 26.44 -5.70
N GLN A 93 2.12 26.78 -5.74
CA GLN A 93 3.19 26.07 -5.02
C GLN A 93 3.58 26.74 -3.70
N ASP A 94 3.20 28.01 -3.51
CA ASP A 94 3.45 28.78 -2.29
C ASP A 94 2.30 29.75 -1.99
N PRO A 95 1.43 29.44 -0.98
CA PRO A 95 1.30 28.15 -0.32
C PRO A 95 0.86 27.06 -1.31
N LEU A 96 1.29 25.80 -1.07
CA LEU A 96 0.88 24.68 -1.89
C LEU A 96 -0.64 24.54 -1.85
N SER A 97 -1.28 24.63 -3.01
CA SER A 97 -2.73 24.61 -3.15
C SER A 97 -3.15 23.67 -4.27
N ILE A 98 -3.92 22.65 -3.92
CA ILE A 98 -4.34 21.58 -4.84
C ILE A 98 -5.86 21.55 -4.92
N LYS A 99 -6.37 21.59 -6.15
CA LYS A 99 -7.80 21.44 -6.41
C LYS A 99 -8.07 20.03 -6.92
N TYR A 100 -8.94 19.31 -6.25
CA TYR A 100 -9.48 18.02 -6.67
C TYR A 100 -10.89 18.20 -7.18
N THR A 101 -11.22 17.62 -8.34
CA THR A 101 -12.54 17.74 -8.97
C THR A 101 -13.01 16.35 -9.39
N VAL A 102 -14.16 15.89 -8.89
CA VAL A 102 -14.84 14.68 -9.36
C VAL A 102 -15.63 15.02 -10.63
N ASN A 103 -15.58 14.13 -11.62
CA ASN A 103 -16.29 14.33 -12.88
C ASN A 103 -17.80 14.29 -12.71
N GLU A 104 -18.51 14.97 -13.59
CA GLU A 104 -19.97 14.93 -13.63
C GLU A 104 -20.48 13.49 -13.92
N GLY A 105 -21.51 13.07 -13.21
CA GLY A 105 -22.11 11.75 -13.38
C GLY A 105 -21.50 10.64 -12.53
N VAL A 106 -20.42 10.88 -11.80
CA VAL A 106 -19.90 9.92 -10.82
C VAL A 106 -20.87 9.84 -9.64
N LYS A 107 -21.33 8.62 -9.34
CA LYS A 107 -22.35 8.36 -8.32
C LYS A 107 -22.00 7.16 -7.46
N TRP A 108 -22.54 7.18 -6.27
CA TRP A 108 -22.66 6.00 -5.43
C TRP A 108 -23.71 5.03 -5.99
N SER A 109 -23.65 3.77 -5.61
CA SER A 109 -24.55 2.71 -6.11
C SER A 109 -26.02 2.90 -5.72
N ASP A 110 -26.29 3.70 -4.71
CA ASP A 110 -27.63 4.15 -4.30
C ASP A 110 -28.15 5.35 -5.10
N GLY A 111 -27.34 5.90 -6.00
CA GLY A 111 -27.68 7.02 -6.87
C GLY A 111 -27.25 8.40 -6.35
N ALA A 112 -26.78 8.54 -5.12
CA ALA A 112 -26.25 9.79 -4.60
C ALA A 112 -24.99 10.20 -5.39
N ALA A 113 -24.80 11.51 -5.64
CA ALA A 113 -23.60 11.99 -6.33
C ALA A 113 -22.36 11.81 -5.44
N VAL A 114 -21.20 11.53 -6.03
CA VAL A 114 -19.90 11.69 -5.37
C VAL A 114 -19.50 13.16 -5.52
N ASP A 115 -19.27 13.87 -4.41
CA ASP A 115 -19.08 15.32 -4.44
C ASP A 115 -18.17 15.85 -3.30
N GLY A 116 -18.18 17.16 -3.12
CA GLY A 116 -17.37 17.85 -2.12
C GLY A 116 -17.64 17.45 -0.69
N ALA A 117 -18.83 16.94 -0.36
CA ALA A 117 -19.11 16.43 0.98
C ALA A 117 -18.29 15.18 1.28
N ASP A 118 -18.19 14.27 0.30
CA ASP A 118 -17.38 13.04 0.41
C ASP A 118 -15.89 13.40 0.55
N MET A 119 -15.42 14.37 -0.23
CA MET A 119 -14.05 14.89 -0.14
C MET A 119 -13.76 15.61 1.19
N LEU A 120 -14.72 16.38 1.73
CA LEU A 120 -14.57 16.99 3.05
C LEU A 120 -14.54 15.97 4.19
N LEU A 121 -15.37 14.92 4.10
CA LEU A 121 -15.31 13.81 5.07
C LEU A 121 -13.94 13.13 5.01
N ALA A 122 -13.45 12.82 3.81
CA ALA A 122 -12.13 12.22 3.63
C ALA A 122 -11.02 13.11 4.22
N TRP A 123 -11.09 14.43 4.01
CA TRP A 123 -10.12 15.36 4.59
C TRP A 123 -10.21 15.40 6.11
N VAL A 124 -11.38 15.65 6.71
CA VAL A 124 -11.49 15.84 8.16
C VAL A 124 -11.12 14.58 8.93
N ALA A 125 -11.46 13.41 8.36
CA ALA A 125 -11.16 12.14 8.97
C ALA A 125 -9.67 11.79 8.90
N ASN A 126 -9.02 11.97 7.74
CA ASN A 126 -7.63 11.55 7.55
C ASN A 126 -6.61 12.62 7.98
N SER A 127 -7.00 13.88 8.08
CA SER A 127 -6.15 14.94 8.66
C SER A 127 -6.11 14.90 10.18
N CYS A 128 -7.16 14.39 10.81
CA CYS A 128 -7.37 14.39 12.26
C CYS A 128 -7.30 15.79 12.91
N VAL A 129 -7.41 16.87 12.13
CA VAL A 129 -7.24 18.26 12.62
C VAL A 129 -8.33 18.68 13.61
N TYR A 130 -9.46 17.96 13.66
CA TYR A 130 -10.55 18.22 14.61
C TYR A 130 -10.61 17.21 15.75
N ASN A 131 -9.72 16.21 15.79
CA ASN A 131 -9.64 15.32 16.94
C ASN A 131 -9.31 16.14 18.20
N ASN A 132 -10.17 16.02 19.20
CA ASN A 132 -10.02 16.73 20.48
C ASN A 132 -9.87 15.77 21.67
N VAL A 133 -9.82 14.48 21.39
CA VAL A 133 -9.54 13.39 22.32
C VAL A 133 -8.63 12.39 21.61
N SER A 134 -7.83 11.64 22.36
CA SER A 134 -6.93 10.58 21.87
C SER A 134 -7.23 9.28 22.58
N ALA A 135 -6.99 8.16 21.92
CA ALA A 135 -7.08 6.84 22.54
C ALA A 135 -5.99 6.69 23.63
N GLU A 136 -6.40 6.19 24.79
CA GLU A 136 -5.52 5.79 25.86
C GLU A 136 -5.60 4.27 26.00
N TYR A 137 -4.46 3.62 26.20
CA TYR A 137 -4.39 2.16 26.25
C TYR A 137 -4.00 1.69 27.66
N ASP A 138 -4.58 0.58 28.07
CA ASP A 138 -4.18 -0.12 29.30
C ASP A 138 -2.90 -0.95 29.06
N ALA A 139 -2.46 -1.65 30.10
CA ALA A 139 -1.26 -2.49 30.03
C ALA A 139 -1.41 -3.72 29.08
N ASP A 140 -2.63 -4.08 28.75
CA ASP A 140 -2.96 -5.19 27.85
C ASP A 140 -3.21 -4.71 26.41
N GLY A 141 -3.08 -3.39 26.16
CA GLY A 141 -3.27 -2.77 24.85
C GLY A 141 -4.72 -2.46 24.48
N ASN A 142 -5.66 -2.57 25.43
CA ASN A 142 -7.06 -2.22 25.17
C ASN A 142 -7.32 -0.74 25.44
N ILE A 143 -8.27 -0.15 24.69
CA ILE A 143 -8.69 1.25 24.91
C ILE A 143 -9.30 1.39 26.32
N SER A 144 -8.70 2.26 27.15
CA SER A 144 -9.11 2.50 28.54
C SER A 144 -10.08 3.68 28.71
N ASN A 145 -10.17 4.58 27.72
CA ASN A 145 -10.96 5.80 27.80
C ASN A 145 -12.11 5.88 26.77
N GLN A 146 -12.75 4.75 26.46
CA GLN A 146 -13.81 4.67 25.43
C GLN A 146 -14.91 5.73 25.59
N ALA A 147 -15.34 6.02 26.83
CA ALA A 147 -16.37 7.03 27.08
C ALA A 147 -15.94 8.45 26.66
N ALA A 148 -14.66 8.79 26.76
CA ALA A 148 -14.13 10.06 26.30
C ALA A 148 -14.07 10.11 24.76
N LEU A 149 -13.68 9.01 24.11
CA LEU A 149 -13.69 8.89 22.65
C LEU A 149 -15.11 9.02 22.09
N ASP A 150 -16.09 8.38 22.76
CA ASP A 150 -17.50 8.45 22.36
C ASP A 150 -18.12 9.84 22.50
N ALA A 151 -17.61 10.65 23.42
CA ALA A 151 -18.10 12.01 23.68
C ALA A 151 -17.36 13.09 22.87
N GLY A 152 -16.15 12.81 22.42
CA GLY A 152 -15.30 13.72 21.66
C GLY A 152 -15.29 13.46 20.18
N VAL A 153 -14.59 14.30 19.43
CA VAL A 153 -14.26 14.05 18.04
C VAL A 153 -13.00 13.21 18.00
N PHE A 154 -13.13 11.99 17.50
CA PHE A 154 -12.02 11.08 17.30
C PHE A 154 -12.22 10.28 16.00
N PHE A 155 -11.57 10.73 14.94
CA PHE A 155 -11.42 9.93 13.73
C PHE A 155 -10.20 9.04 13.93
N ASP A 156 -10.42 7.75 14.05
CA ASP A 156 -9.36 6.74 14.20
C ASP A 156 -8.75 6.39 12.84
N SER A 157 -8.06 7.34 12.24
CA SER A 157 -7.43 7.16 10.94
C SER A 157 -5.99 6.69 11.05
N ALA A 158 -5.63 5.69 10.25
CA ALA A 158 -4.23 5.26 10.08
C ALA A 158 -3.31 6.37 9.51
N SER A 159 -3.89 7.44 8.96
CA SER A 159 -3.16 8.58 8.39
C SER A 159 -3.01 9.77 9.35
N CYS A 160 -3.50 9.69 10.59
CA CYS A 160 -3.34 10.76 11.57
C CYS A 160 -1.88 11.16 11.76
N GLY A 161 -1.61 12.47 11.76
CA GLY A 161 -0.25 13.00 11.85
C GLY A 161 0.53 13.02 10.53
N GLY A 162 -0.04 12.48 9.45
CA GLY A 162 0.53 12.52 8.09
C GLY A 162 0.35 13.89 7.40
N ASP A 163 0.60 13.89 6.11
CA ASP A 163 0.67 15.12 5.29
C ASP A 163 -0.67 15.89 5.21
N LEU A 164 -1.82 15.19 5.22
CA LEU A 164 -3.13 15.86 5.28
C LEU A 164 -3.34 16.64 6.57
N GLY A 165 -2.67 16.30 7.66
CA GLY A 165 -2.64 17.09 8.90
C GLY A 165 -2.00 18.47 8.72
N LYS A 166 -1.34 18.74 7.59
CA LYS A 166 -0.82 20.05 7.18
C LYS A 166 -1.81 20.89 6.37
N VAL A 167 -3.05 20.44 6.24
CA VAL A 167 -4.18 21.20 5.69
C VAL A 167 -5.07 21.58 6.87
N THR A 168 -4.68 22.62 7.63
CA THR A 168 -5.41 23.04 8.85
C THR A 168 -6.60 23.94 8.55
N GLN A 169 -6.64 24.56 7.37
CA GLN A 169 -7.77 25.33 6.88
C GLN A 169 -8.81 24.42 6.26
N VAL A 170 -10.10 24.72 6.50
CA VAL A 170 -11.20 23.99 5.87
C VAL A 170 -11.10 24.08 4.35
N PRO A 171 -11.05 22.96 3.62
CA PRO A 171 -11.00 23.00 2.17
C PRO A 171 -12.23 23.69 1.57
N VAL A 172 -12.01 24.45 0.50
CA VAL A 172 -13.06 25.23 -0.15
C VAL A 172 -13.77 24.38 -1.20
N ILE A 173 -15.09 24.24 -1.06
CA ILE A 173 -15.94 23.58 -2.08
C ILE A 173 -16.15 24.53 -3.25
N GLY A 174 -16.02 24.02 -4.48
CA GLY A 174 -16.21 24.75 -5.73
C GLY A 174 -16.93 23.92 -6.81
N ASP A 175 -17.01 24.47 -8.02
CA ASP A 175 -17.54 23.83 -9.22
C ASP A 175 -18.93 23.20 -9.03
N GLY A 176 -19.84 23.93 -8.38
CA GLY A 176 -21.21 23.42 -8.10
C GLY A 176 -21.25 22.23 -7.16
N GLY A 177 -20.29 22.14 -6.23
CA GLY A 177 -20.21 21.08 -5.23
C GLY A 177 -19.25 19.94 -5.61
N ARG A 178 -18.69 19.92 -6.81
CA ARG A 178 -17.89 18.79 -7.32
C ARG A 178 -16.39 18.89 -7.07
N SER A 179 -15.90 19.99 -6.51
CA SER A 179 -14.47 20.13 -6.21
C SER A 179 -14.21 20.59 -4.79
N VAL A 180 -13.02 20.28 -4.29
CA VAL A 180 -12.45 20.88 -3.10
C VAL A 180 -11.05 21.39 -3.40
N THR A 181 -10.67 22.49 -2.74
CA THR A 181 -9.31 23.02 -2.79
C THR A 181 -8.67 22.85 -1.42
N LEU A 182 -7.61 22.07 -1.36
CA LEU A 182 -6.75 21.89 -0.20
C LEU A 182 -5.64 22.96 -0.25
N VAL A 183 -5.41 23.65 0.88
CA VAL A 183 -4.29 24.57 1.04
C VAL A 183 -3.41 24.05 2.16
N TYR A 184 -2.18 23.68 1.83
CA TYR A 184 -1.22 23.13 2.78
C TYR A 184 -0.47 24.27 3.48
N ASP A 185 -0.24 24.13 4.78
CA ASP A 185 0.49 25.10 5.60
C ASP A 185 1.99 25.13 5.28
N GLN A 186 2.46 24.11 4.58
CA GLN A 186 3.83 23.95 4.13
C GLN A 186 3.86 23.15 2.81
N PRO A 187 4.94 23.24 2.01
CA PRO A 187 5.11 22.39 0.85
C PRO A 187 5.11 20.91 1.24
N ILE A 188 4.38 20.07 0.49
CA ILE A 188 4.32 18.61 0.67
C ILE A 188 4.57 17.97 -0.69
N VAL A 189 5.68 17.27 -0.84
CA VAL A 189 6.08 16.70 -2.13
C VAL A 189 5.18 15.56 -2.57
N ASP A 190 4.73 14.74 -1.64
CA ASP A 190 3.92 13.53 -1.89
C ASP A 190 2.40 13.78 -1.90
N TRP A 191 1.97 15.06 -2.04
CA TRP A 191 0.56 15.45 -2.04
C TRP A 191 -0.30 14.63 -3.01
N GLU A 192 0.28 14.16 -4.13
CA GLU A 192 -0.44 13.47 -5.22
C GLU A 192 -1.01 12.11 -4.79
N VAL A 193 -0.41 11.47 -3.78
CA VAL A 193 -0.81 10.13 -3.29
C VAL A 193 -1.53 10.15 -1.93
N ASN A 194 -1.74 11.33 -1.36
CA ASN A 194 -2.22 11.46 0.02
C ASN A 194 -3.72 11.78 0.14
N PHE A 195 -4.45 11.96 -0.98
CA PHE A 195 -5.86 12.33 -0.93
C PHE A 195 -6.71 11.51 -1.90
N GLY A 196 -7.85 11.04 -1.41
CA GLY A 196 -8.82 10.25 -2.15
C GLY A 196 -10.24 10.40 -1.62
N ILE A 197 -11.15 9.64 -2.16
CA ILE A 197 -12.51 9.49 -1.65
C ILE A 197 -12.53 8.28 -0.72
N GLY A 198 -13.08 8.44 0.46
CA GLY A 198 -13.28 7.35 1.42
C GLY A 198 -14.69 6.77 1.33
N VAL A 199 -15.28 6.54 2.49
CA VAL A 199 -16.66 6.07 2.65
C VAL A 199 -17.67 7.19 2.33
N PRO A 200 -18.94 6.85 1.95
CA PRO A 200 -19.94 7.82 1.56
C PRO A 200 -20.36 8.75 2.72
N ALA A 201 -20.24 10.05 2.49
CA ALA A 201 -20.53 11.09 3.50
C ALA A 201 -21.99 11.07 3.97
N HIS A 202 -22.92 10.83 3.04
CA HIS A 202 -24.34 10.77 3.40
C HIS A 202 -24.66 9.56 4.28
N VAL A 203 -24.13 8.37 3.97
CA VAL A 203 -24.32 7.16 4.78
C VAL A 203 -23.73 7.36 6.17
N THR A 204 -22.49 7.83 6.25
CA THR A 204 -21.80 8.11 7.53
C THR A 204 -22.64 9.06 8.40
N THR A 205 -23.19 10.14 7.82
CA THR A 205 -23.95 11.13 8.57
C THR A 205 -25.37 10.64 8.91
N GLN A 206 -26.04 9.91 8.01
CA GLN A 206 -27.34 9.29 8.25
C GLN A 206 -27.30 8.35 9.45
N HIS A 207 -26.28 7.50 9.53
CA HIS A 207 -26.09 6.60 10.66
C HIS A 207 -25.76 7.32 11.96
N ALA A 208 -24.88 8.32 11.89
CA ALA A 208 -24.59 9.16 13.06
C ALA A 208 -25.84 9.83 13.64
N PHE A 209 -26.86 10.06 12.81
CA PHE A 209 -28.13 10.71 13.16
C PHE A 209 -29.35 9.87 12.72
N ALA A 210 -29.32 8.56 12.93
CA ALA A 210 -30.36 7.63 12.47
C ALA A 210 -31.79 8.03 12.89
N GLY A 211 -31.95 8.71 14.04
CA GLY A 211 -33.25 9.19 14.52
C GLY A 211 -33.82 10.38 13.74
N GLU A 212 -33.04 11.05 12.89
CA GLU A 212 -33.49 12.24 12.14
C GLU A 212 -34.04 11.90 10.75
N ASN A 213 -33.87 10.69 10.25
CA ASN A 213 -34.29 10.24 8.92
C ASN A 213 -33.87 11.20 7.78
N LEU A 214 -32.60 11.61 7.78
CA LEU A 214 -32.05 12.56 6.83
C LEU A 214 -32.06 12.00 5.40
N SER A 215 -32.42 12.83 4.41
CA SER A 215 -32.12 12.50 3.01
C SER A 215 -30.60 12.53 2.78
N ALA A 216 -30.10 11.93 1.70
CA ALA A 216 -28.67 11.97 1.35
C ALA A 216 -28.18 13.44 1.22
N ALA A 217 -29.00 14.32 0.64
CA ALA A 217 -28.65 15.74 0.50
C ALA A 217 -28.60 16.47 1.85
N ASP A 218 -29.57 16.23 2.75
CA ASP A 218 -29.60 16.85 4.07
C ASP A 218 -28.44 16.35 4.95
N ALA A 219 -28.11 15.07 4.87
CA ALA A 219 -26.99 14.47 5.57
C ALA A 219 -25.65 15.12 5.14
N LYS A 220 -25.42 15.26 3.83
CA LYS A 220 -24.26 15.95 3.29
C LYS A 220 -24.20 17.42 3.69
N ALA A 221 -25.33 18.12 3.63
CA ALA A 221 -25.41 19.52 4.06
C ALA A 221 -25.11 19.69 5.56
N LYS A 222 -25.60 18.77 6.40
CA LYS A 222 -25.31 18.74 7.84
C LYS A 222 -23.82 18.54 8.12
N LEU A 223 -23.18 17.59 7.42
CA LEU A 223 -21.73 17.35 7.54
C LEU A 223 -20.92 18.59 7.12
N ILE A 224 -21.20 19.13 5.92
CA ILE A 224 -20.49 20.33 5.40
C ILE A 224 -20.58 21.46 6.41
N LYS A 225 -21.80 21.74 6.93
CA LYS A 225 -22.00 22.78 7.92
C LYS A 225 -21.23 22.53 9.20
N ALA A 226 -21.26 21.29 9.73
CA ALA A 226 -20.53 20.93 10.93
C ALA A 226 -19.01 21.14 10.79
N ILE A 227 -18.45 20.79 9.63
CA ILE A 227 -17.03 20.99 9.33
C ILE A 227 -16.71 22.49 9.21
N GLN A 228 -17.51 23.26 8.47
CA GLN A 228 -17.29 24.69 8.26
C GLN A 228 -17.41 25.52 9.55
N ASP A 229 -18.36 25.16 10.40
CA ASP A 229 -18.61 25.86 11.68
C ASP A 229 -17.73 25.31 12.81
N LYS A 230 -16.94 24.26 12.58
CA LYS A 230 -16.18 23.53 13.62
C LYS A 230 -17.09 23.04 14.76
N ASP A 231 -18.29 22.59 14.41
CA ASP A 231 -19.26 22.07 15.38
C ASP A 231 -18.85 20.66 15.84
N LEU A 232 -18.02 20.63 16.88
CA LEU A 232 -17.50 19.37 17.44
C LEU A 232 -18.61 18.48 18.00
N ALA A 233 -19.73 19.06 18.47
CA ALA A 233 -20.85 18.27 18.99
C ALA A 233 -21.54 17.47 17.87
N THR A 234 -21.67 18.05 16.68
CA THR A 234 -22.18 17.35 15.50
C THR A 234 -21.13 16.39 14.90
N LEU A 235 -19.84 16.73 14.98
CA LEU A 235 -18.77 15.89 14.43
C LEU A 235 -18.48 14.63 15.28
N ALA A 236 -18.72 14.67 16.59
CA ALA A 236 -18.43 13.52 17.46
C ALA A 236 -19.17 12.24 17.06
N PRO A 237 -20.51 12.20 16.89
CA PRO A 237 -21.18 10.99 16.42
C PRO A 237 -20.79 10.60 14.99
N ILE A 238 -20.43 11.55 14.13
CA ILE A 238 -19.94 11.27 12.76
C ILE A 238 -18.58 10.57 12.84
N SER A 239 -17.65 11.10 13.66
CA SER A 239 -16.32 10.48 13.82
C SER A 239 -16.40 9.08 14.41
N LYS A 240 -17.30 8.88 15.38
CA LYS A 240 -17.55 7.56 15.98
C LYS A 240 -18.02 6.55 14.93
N PHE A 241 -19.01 6.93 14.12
CA PHE A 241 -19.51 6.03 13.07
C PHE A 241 -18.45 5.79 11.99
N TRP A 242 -17.75 6.83 11.53
CA TRP A 242 -16.70 6.70 10.53
C TRP A 242 -15.60 5.72 10.98
N SER A 243 -15.24 5.71 12.27
CA SER A 243 -14.14 4.91 12.81
C SER A 243 -14.44 3.42 12.94
N ALA A 244 -15.73 3.01 13.09
CA ALA A 244 -16.07 1.60 13.32
C ALA A 244 -17.37 1.16 12.60
N GLY A 245 -18.16 2.08 12.07
CA GLY A 245 -19.49 1.75 11.52
C GLY A 245 -19.47 0.96 10.22
N PHE A 246 -18.33 0.87 9.55
CA PHE A 246 -18.14 0.09 8.34
C PHE A 246 -17.40 -1.25 8.56
N ASP A 247 -17.14 -1.60 9.81
CA ASP A 247 -16.61 -2.92 10.16
C ASP A 247 -17.73 -3.95 10.11
N MET A 248 -17.48 -5.06 9.42
CA MET A 248 -18.48 -6.11 9.23
C MET A 248 -17.82 -7.48 9.02
N VAL A 249 -18.43 -8.51 9.54
CA VAL A 249 -17.97 -9.89 9.36
C VAL A 249 -19.00 -10.77 8.63
N ASP A 250 -20.26 -10.32 8.56
CA ASP A 250 -21.34 -10.92 7.79
C ASP A 250 -22.03 -9.83 6.96
N PHE A 251 -22.72 -10.23 5.88
CA PHE A 251 -23.42 -9.28 5.04
C PHE A 251 -24.51 -8.53 5.82
N PRO A 252 -24.53 -7.18 5.77
CA PRO A 252 -25.46 -6.38 6.55
C PRO A 252 -26.86 -6.38 5.89
N THR A 253 -27.57 -7.49 5.96
CA THR A 253 -28.86 -7.72 5.30
C THR A 253 -29.92 -6.68 5.68
N ASP A 254 -29.92 -6.26 6.95
CA ASP A 254 -30.88 -5.28 7.47
C ASP A 254 -30.47 -3.84 7.14
N ASP A 255 -29.21 -3.63 6.69
CA ASP A 255 -28.67 -2.31 6.39
C ASP A 255 -27.70 -2.33 5.19
N PRO A 256 -28.17 -2.50 3.98
CA PRO A 256 -27.33 -2.55 2.78
C PRO A 256 -26.64 -1.21 2.45
N SER A 257 -26.95 -0.12 3.17
CA SER A 257 -26.27 1.16 2.99
C SER A 257 -24.77 1.10 3.35
N LEU A 258 -24.37 0.18 4.24
CA LEU A 258 -22.98 -0.01 4.66
C LEU A 258 -22.05 -0.54 3.53
N VAL A 259 -22.64 -1.07 2.45
CA VAL A 259 -21.91 -1.58 1.28
C VAL A 259 -22.10 -0.73 0.03
N VAL A 260 -22.61 0.50 0.18
CA VAL A 260 -22.72 1.47 -0.92
C VAL A 260 -21.35 1.76 -1.51
N SER A 261 -21.25 1.68 -2.83
CA SER A 261 -20.03 1.69 -3.62
C SER A 261 -20.08 2.77 -4.71
N ASN A 262 -18.95 3.36 -5.09
CA ASN A 262 -18.83 4.19 -6.29
C ASN A 262 -17.88 3.57 -7.34
N GLY A 263 -17.39 2.35 -7.09
CA GLY A 263 -16.52 1.60 -7.99
C GLY A 263 -17.28 0.66 -8.92
N ALA A 264 -16.51 -0.20 -9.59
CA ALA A 264 -17.00 -1.13 -10.61
C ALA A 264 -17.86 -2.27 -10.03
N TYR A 265 -17.70 -2.57 -8.74
CA TYR A 265 -18.40 -3.63 -8.04
C TYR A 265 -19.08 -3.13 -6.76
N VAL A 266 -20.03 -3.91 -6.28
CA VAL A 266 -20.73 -3.73 -4.98
C VAL A 266 -20.62 -5.05 -4.22
N ILE A 267 -20.39 -5.00 -2.91
CA ILE A 267 -20.47 -6.18 -2.05
C ILE A 267 -21.95 -6.62 -2.01
N THR A 268 -22.21 -7.88 -2.32
CA THR A 268 -23.57 -8.45 -2.35
C THR A 268 -23.77 -9.64 -1.43
N ASP A 269 -22.68 -10.21 -0.92
CA ASP A 269 -22.71 -11.26 0.09
C ASP A 269 -21.39 -11.29 0.87
N LEU A 270 -21.45 -11.66 2.13
CA LEU A 270 -20.30 -11.80 3.03
C LEU A 270 -20.62 -12.84 4.10
N VAL A 271 -19.79 -13.83 4.23
CA VAL A 271 -19.88 -14.83 5.30
C VAL A 271 -18.57 -14.88 6.06
N LYS A 272 -18.68 -14.68 7.36
CA LYS A 272 -17.53 -14.61 8.28
C LYS A 272 -16.54 -15.72 8.03
N ASP A 273 -15.27 -15.35 7.90
CA ASP A 273 -14.13 -16.25 7.73
C ASP A 273 -14.29 -17.27 6.56
N GLN A 274 -15.16 -16.98 5.59
CA GLN A 274 -15.38 -17.85 4.42
C GLN A 274 -15.18 -17.11 3.11
N TYR A 275 -15.99 -16.09 2.82
CA TYR A 275 -15.89 -15.37 1.55
C TYR A 275 -16.59 -14.00 1.58
N VAL A 276 -16.23 -13.17 0.62
CA VAL A 276 -16.97 -11.98 0.20
C VAL A 276 -17.29 -12.08 -1.29
N THR A 277 -18.54 -11.77 -1.67
CA THR A 277 -18.99 -11.76 -3.07
C THR A 277 -19.25 -10.35 -3.54
N LEU A 278 -18.69 -10.02 -4.69
CA LEU A 278 -18.83 -8.74 -5.38
C LEU A 278 -19.64 -8.95 -6.65
N THR A 279 -20.64 -8.09 -6.90
CA THR A 279 -21.40 -8.08 -8.14
C THR A 279 -21.17 -6.76 -8.88
N ALA A 280 -21.10 -6.81 -10.20
CA ALA A 280 -20.87 -5.64 -11.04
C ALA A 280 -21.90 -4.53 -10.77
N ASN A 281 -21.41 -3.33 -10.52
CA ASN A 281 -22.23 -2.15 -10.21
C ASN A 281 -22.89 -1.61 -11.47
N LYS A 282 -24.19 -1.74 -11.58
CA LYS A 282 -24.98 -1.27 -12.74
C LYS A 282 -24.97 0.26 -12.90
N ASN A 283 -24.65 0.98 -11.83
CA ASN A 283 -24.55 2.45 -11.84
C ASN A 283 -23.13 2.96 -12.12
N TYR A 284 -22.17 2.05 -12.32
CA TYR A 284 -20.79 2.40 -12.65
C TYR A 284 -20.67 2.80 -14.13
N THR A 285 -20.40 4.07 -14.38
CA THR A 285 -20.39 4.65 -15.75
C THR A 285 -19.14 5.44 -16.07
N TRP A 286 -18.25 5.66 -15.08
CA TRP A 286 -17.13 6.58 -15.24
C TRP A 286 -15.79 5.89 -15.56
N GLY A 287 -15.60 4.64 -15.19
CA GLY A 287 -14.33 3.93 -15.37
C GLY A 287 -14.36 2.87 -16.47
N PRO A 288 -13.31 2.04 -16.56
CA PRO A 288 -13.28 0.95 -17.55
C PRO A 288 -14.34 -0.10 -17.24
N SER A 289 -15.05 -0.53 -18.29
CA SER A 289 -16.07 -1.57 -18.18
C SER A 289 -15.47 -2.87 -17.67
N THR A 290 -16.03 -3.45 -16.62
CA THR A 290 -15.74 -4.83 -16.23
C THR A 290 -16.51 -5.82 -17.12
N LYS A 291 -15.94 -7.00 -17.34
CA LYS A 291 -16.59 -8.08 -18.14
C LYS A 291 -17.13 -9.21 -17.27
N ILE A 292 -16.64 -9.32 -16.05
CA ILE A 292 -17.05 -10.34 -15.08
C ILE A 292 -18.23 -9.80 -14.27
N GLU A 293 -19.33 -10.54 -14.23
CA GLU A 293 -20.50 -10.14 -13.44
C GLU A 293 -20.29 -10.33 -11.94
N THR A 294 -19.68 -11.45 -11.55
CA THR A 294 -19.52 -11.81 -10.13
C THR A 294 -18.07 -12.20 -9.83
N ILE A 295 -17.51 -11.65 -8.76
CA ILE A 295 -16.22 -12.05 -8.20
C ILE A 295 -16.45 -12.50 -6.76
N THR A 296 -16.08 -13.75 -6.44
CA THR A 296 -16.09 -14.25 -5.06
C THR A 296 -14.67 -14.41 -4.55
N ILE A 297 -14.33 -13.71 -3.49
CA ILE A 297 -13.03 -13.82 -2.83
C ILE A 297 -13.20 -14.72 -1.62
N ARG A 298 -12.62 -15.93 -1.68
CA ARG A 298 -12.67 -16.94 -0.63
C ARG A 298 -11.46 -16.80 0.29
N PHE A 299 -11.71 -16.86 1.58
CA PHE A 299 -10.65 -16.91 2.57
C PHE A 299 -10.05 -18.32 2.62
N ILE A 300 -8.77 -18.43 2.27
CA ILE A 300 -7.97 -19.67 2.35
C ILE A 300 -6.59 -19.28 2.88
N GLU A 301 -6.35 -19.49 4.16
CA GLU A 301 -5.12 -19.09 4.83
C GLU A 301 -3.92 -19.96 4.41
N ASP A 302 -4.12 -21.29 4.36
CA ASP A 302 -3.06 -22.24 4.04
C ASP A 302 -2.69 -22.19 2.55
N PRO A 303 -1.41 -21.90 2.21
CA PRO A 303 -0.98 -21.76 0.82
C PRO A 303 -1.11 -23.06 0.00
N LEU A 304 -0.89 -24.23 0.62
CA LEU A 304 -1.03 -25.53 -0.09
C LEU A 304 -2.50 -25.86 -0.31
N ALA A 305 -3.38 -25.52 0.65
CA ALA A 305 -4.82 -25.64 0.47
C ALA A 305 -5.33 -24.75 -0.68
N ALA A 306 -4.77 -23.54 -0.84
CA ALA A 306 -5.10 -22.66 -1.97
C ALA A 306 -4.67 -23.28 -3.30
N VAL A 307 -3.47 -23.88 -3.41
CA VAL A 307 -3.03 -24.62 -4.60
C VAL A 307 -3.96 -25.80 -4.90
N GLN A 308 -4.38 -26.54 -3.87
CA GLN A 308 -5.30 -27.67 -4.03
C GLN A 308 -6.67 -27.18 -4.52
N ALA A 309 -7.20 -26.10 -3.96
CA ALA A 309 -8.47 -25.51 -4.38
C ALA A 309 -8.42 -25.05 -5.87
N LEU A 310 -7.32 -24.41 -6.29
CA LEU A 310 -7.09 -24.06 -7.69
C LEU A 310 -7.03 -25.31 -8.59
N SER A 311 -6.31 -26.34 -8.16
CA SER A 311 -6.17 -27.63 -8.88
C SER A 311 -7.51 -28.35 -9.03
N ASN A 312 -8.40 -28.24 -8.05
CA ASN A 312 -9.74 -28.83 -8.05
C ASN A 312 -10.76 -27.98 -8.84
N GLY A 313 -10.42 -26.74 -9.19
CA GLY A 313 -11.34 -25.78 -9.82
C GLY A 313 -12.35 -25.16 -8.86
N GLU A 314 -12.06 -25.16 -7.57
CA GLU A 314 -12.85 -24.49 -6.51
C GLU A 314 -12.58 -22.98 -6.47
N VAL A 315 -11.39 -22.58 -6.94
CA VAL A 315 -11.01 -21.18 -7.19
C VAL A 315 -10.31 -21.08 -8.54
N ASP A 316 -10.33 -19.90 -9.15
CA ASP A 316 -9.77 -19.64 -10.48
C ASP A 316 -8.42 -18.91 -10.42
N ILE A 317 -8.20 -18.13 -9.34
CA ILE A 317 -6.98 -17.34 -9.11
C ILE A 317 -6.55 -17.52 -7.66
N ILE A 318 -5.24 -17.64 -7.44
CA ILE A 318 -4.62 -17.63 -6.12
C ILE A 318 -3.37 -16.74 -6.10
N SER A 319 -3.05 -16.17 -4.95
CA SER A 319 -1.77 -15.50 -4.69
C SER A 319 -1.21 -15.96 -3.34
N PRO A 320 -0.70 -17.19 -3.27
CA PRO A 320 -0.19 -17.77 -2.04
C PRO A 320 1.17 -17.19 -1.65
N GLN A 321 1.53 -17.27 -0.38
CA GLN A 321 2.88 -16.95 0.04
C GLN A 321 3.89 -17.85 -0.69
N ALA A 322 4.88 -17.23 -1.32
CA ALA A 322 5.85 -17.92 -2.16
C ALA A 322 6.86 -18.74 -1.34
N THR A 323 6.86 -20.04 -1.52
CA THR A 323 7.87 -20.99 -1.03
C THR A 323 8.25 -21.99 -2.12
N ALA A 324 9.40 -22.66 -1.99
CA ALA A 324 9.82 -23.67 -2.96
C ALA A 324 8.80 -24.82 -3.09
N ASP A 325 8.15 -25.19 -1.98
CA ASP A 325 7.12 -26.25 -1.97
C ASP A 325 5.87 -25.80 -2.72
N ILE A 326 5.46 -24.53 -2.60
CA ILE A 326 4.34 -23.96 -3.35
C ILE A 326 4.65 -23.96 -4.85
N ILE A 327 5.85 -23.55 -5.27
CA ILE A 327 6.26 -23.60 -6.67
C ILE A 327 6.25 -25.03 -7.20
N THR A 328 6.74 -25.99 -6.41
CA THR A 328 6.70 -27.40 -6.78
C THR A 328 5.27 -27.89 -6.96
N ALA A 329 4.40 -27.61 -6.00
CA ALA A 329 2.98 -27.99 -6.06
C ALA A 329 2.25 -27.35 -7.25
N LEU A 330 2.55 -26.08 -7.59
CA LEU A 330 2.00 -25.41 -8.78
C LEU A 330 2.51 -26.02 -10.09
N ASN A 331 3.79 -26.41 -10.16
CA ASN A 331 4.36 -27.09 -11.32
C ASN A 331 3.69 -28.46 -11.55
N ASP A 332 3.40 -29.22 -10.48
CA ASP A 332 2.74 -30.52 -10.55
C ASP A 332 1.32 -30.42 -11.15
N VAL A 333 0.64 -29.28 -10.96
CA VAL A 333 -0.73 -29.06 -11.49
C VAL A 333 -0.76 -28.27 -12.79
N ALA A 334 0.37 -27.87 -13.36
CA ALA A 334 0.45 -27.06 -14.60
C ALA A 334 -0.27 -27.73 -15.80
N SER A 335 -0.26 -29.09 -15.86
CA SER A 335 -0.96 -29.84 -16.90
C SER A 335 -2.47 -29.67 -16.93
N LYS A 336 -3.06 -29.17 -15.83
CA LYS A 336 -4.50 -28.85 -15.72
C LYS A 336 -4.86 -27.48 -16.30
N GLY A 337 -3.92 -26.78 -16.92
CA GLY A 337 -4.11 -25.44 -17.46
C GLY A 337 -3.80 -24.34 -16.45
N ILE A 338 -3.14 -24.67 -15.35
CA ILE A 338 -2.69 -23.69 -14.37
C ILE A 338 -1.45 -22.97 -14.92
N VAL A 339 -1.50 -21.63 -14.92
CA VAL A 339 -0.39 -20.74 -15.24
C VAL A 339 0.12 -20.13 -13.94
N THR A 340 1.42 -20.16 -13.73
CA THR A 340 2.08 -19.52 -12.57
C THR A 340 2.93 -18.37 -13.06
N ASN A 341 2.65 -17.17 -12.53
CA ASN A 341 3.49 -15.98 -12.70
C ASN A 341 4.27 -15.74 -11.42
N THR A 342 5.59 -15.69 -11.53
CA THR A 342 6.47 -15.27 -10.45
C THR A 342 6.97 -13.87 -10.74
N THR A 343 6.84 -12.98 -9.76
CA THR A 343 7.27 -11.57 -9.82
C THR A 343 8.07 -11.23 -8.58
N SER A 344 8.59 -10.03 -8.49
CA SER A 344 8.98 -9.45 -7.21
C SER A 344 7.81 -8.62 -6.70
N ASP A 345 7.46 -8.74 -5.41
CA ASP A 345 6.52 -7.84 -4.77
C ASP A 345 7.23 -6.64 -4.12
N SER A 346 6.49 -5.71 -3.55
CA SER A 346 7.07 -4.50 -2.95
C SER A 346 7.64 -4.71 -1.55
N THR A 347 7.57 -5.92 -1.01
CA THR A 347 8.18 -6.27 0.27
C THR A 347 9.64 -6.65 0.06
N TYR A 348 10.54 -6.07 0.85
CA TYR A 348 11.94 -6.42 0.84
C TYR A 348 12.39 -7.00 2.19
N GLU A 349 13.21 -8.05 2.13
CA GLU A 349 13.87 -8.62 3.30
C GLU A 349 15.12 -7.82 3.62
N HIS A 350 15.29 -7.47 4.89
CA HIS A 350 16.42 -6.69 5.35
C HIS A 350 16.86 -7.11 6.76
N ILE A 351 18.08 -6.74 7.10
CA ILE A 351 18.65 -6.90 8.44
C ILE A 351 18.92 -5.51 8.98
N ASP A 352 18.31 -5.18 10.13
CA ASP A 352 18.57 -3.95 10.88
C ASP A 352 19.41 -4.24 12.12
N LEU A 353 20.30 -3.30 12.45
CA LEU A 353 21.14 -3.35 13.65
C LEU A 353 20.63 -2.38 14.71
N THR A 354 20.65 -2.76 16.00
CA THR A 354 20.15 -1.93 17.10
C THR A 354 21.26 -1.02 17.64
N PHE A 355 20.99 0.29 17.72
CA PHE A 355 21.98 1.32 18.02
C PHE A 355 22.01 1.77 19.49
N ASN A 356 20.99 1.40 20.32
CA ASN A 356 20.75 2.01 21.63
C ASN A 356 20.41 1.01 22.75
N ASN A 357 20.82 -0.25 22.62
CA ASN A 357 20.47 -1.33 23.56
C ASN A 357 21.63 -1.80 24.45
N LYS A 358 22.76 -1.11 24.44
CA LYS A 358 24.02 -1.49 25.09
C LYS A 358 24.57 -2.83 24.60
N GLY A 359 24.18 -3.24 23.38
CA GLY A 359 24.70 -4.40 22.66
C GLY A 359 25.98 -4.08 21.88
N PRO A 360 26.47 -5.04 21.06
CA PRO A 360 27.74 -4.90 20.37
C PRO A 360 27.75 -3.81 19.28
N PHE A 361 26.60 -3.29 18.89
CA PHE A 361 26.43 -2.26 17.87
C PHE A 361 26.20 -0.85 18.42
N ASP A 362 26.01 -0.76 19.74
CA ASP A 362 25.77 0.50 20.47
C ASP A 362 27.09 1.14 20.89
N PRO A 363 27.32 2.43 20.62
CA PRO A 363 28.46 3.19 21.12
C PRO A 363 28.69 3.06 22.65
N ALA A 364 27.60 2.89 23.42
CA ALA A 364 27.68 2.75 24.86
C ALA A 364 28.53 1.55 25.30
N SER A 365 28.63 0.49 24.50
CA SER A 365 29.50 -0.66 24.75
C SER A 365 30.99 -0.38 24.57
N TYR A 366 31.31 0.75 23.99
CA TYR A 366 32.68 1.20 23.70
C TYR A 366 33.03 2.52 24.43
N GLY A 367 32.36 2.81 25.54
CA GLY A 367 32.56 4.05 26.29
C GLY A 367 32.08 5.31 25.57
N GLY A 368 31.11 5.16 24.67
CA GLY A 368 30.56 6.25 23.84
C GLY A 368 31.30 6.47 22.51
N ASP A 369 32.26 5.60 22.17
CA ASP A 369 33.03 5.69 20.93
C ASP A 369 32.19 5.21 19.73
N ALA A 370 31.63 6.16 18.99
CA ALA A 370 30.75 5.87 17.85
C ALA A 370 31.50 5.21 16.68
N ASP A 371 32.79 5.52 16.49
CA ASP A 371 33.60 4.95 15.41
C ASP A 371 33.89 3.48 15.64
N LYS A 372 34.17 3.09 16.90
CA LYS A 372 34.32 1.67 17.24
C LYS A 372 33.05 0.89 17.04
N ALA A 373 31.91 1.39 17.51
CA ALA A 373 30.61 0.76 17.27
C ALA A 373 30.33 0.61 15.77
N LYS A 374 30.61 1.65 14.99
CA LYS A 374 30.48 1.63 13.53
C LYS A 374 31.36 0.55 12.89
N MET A 375 32.62 0.45 13.26
CA MET A 375 33.51 -0.60 12.75
C MET A 375 32.96 -2.00 13.06
N VAL A 376 32.37 -2.22 14.24
CA VAL A 376 31.76 -3.52 14.59
C VAL A 376 30.50 -3.80 13.78
N ARG A 377 29.65 -2.79 13.53
CA ARG A 377 28.49 -2.91 12.64
C ARG A 377 28.94 -3.25 11.21
N GLN A 378 29.88 -2.51 10.65
CA GLN A 378 30.45 -2.76 9.32
C GLN A 378 31.06 -4.17 9.22
N ALA A 379 31.78 -4.60 10.25
CA ALA A 379 32.34 -5.94 10.32
C ALA A 379 31.24 -7.01 10.27
N PHE A 380 30.14 -6.82 11.01
CA PHE A 380 29.03 -7.77 11.00
C PHE A 380 28.35 -7.81 9.63
N LEU A 381 28.01 -6.66 9.04
CA LEU A 381 27.36 -6.60 7.73
C LEU A 381 28.22 -7.23 6.60
N LYS A 382 29.56 -7.11 6.68
CA LYS A 382 30.48 -7.79 5.74
C LYS A 382 30.42 -9.33 5.82
N THR A 383 29.84 -9.90 6.87
CA THR A 383 29.69 -11.35 7.01
C THR A 383 28.34 -11.86 6.48
N ILE A 384 27.40 -10.98 6.15
CA ILE A 384 26.05 -11.39 5.71
C ILE A 384 26.13 -12.00 4.32
N PRO A 385 25.76 -13.29 4.13
CA PRO A 385 25.93 -14.00 2.87
C PRO A 385 24.73 -13.73 1.93
N ARG A 386 24.49 -12.45 1.58
CA ARG A 386 23.34 -12.00 0.78
C ARG A 386 23.17 -12.79 -0.52
N LYS A 387 24.27 -13.05 -1.25
CA LYS A 387 24.22 -13.82 -2.51
C LYS A 387 23.85 -15.27 -2.29
N ASP A 388 24.36 -15.89 -1.21
CA ASP A 388 24.02 -17.27 -0.89
C ASP A 388 22.54 -17.41 -0.48
N ILE A 389 22.05 -16.46 0.31
CA ILE A 389 20.63 -16.38 0.66
C ILE A 389 19.79 -16.27 -0.63
N LEU A 390 20.10 -15.31 -1.49
CA LEU A 390 19.39 -15.12 -2.77
C LEU A 390 19.41 -16.39 -3.61
N THR A 391 20.60 -16.98 -3.83
CA THR A 391 20.77 -18.12 -4.74
C THR A 391 20.15 -19.40 -4.20
N LYS A 392 20.25 -19.64 -2.90
CA LYS A 392 19.79 -20.89 -2.29
C LYS A 392 18.31 -20.87 -1.90
N LEU A 393 17.78 -19.69 -1.51
CA LEU A 393 16.43 -19.61 -0.94
C LEU A 393 15.42 -18.92 -1.85
N ILE A 394 15.85 -17.99 -2.71
CA ILE A 394 14.94 -17.14 -3.49
C ILE A 394 14.96 -17.48 -4.98
N GLN A 395 16.13 -17.64 -5.60
CA GLN A 395 16.21 -17.97 -7.02
C GLN A 395 15.58 -19.32 -7.41
N PRO A 396 15.47 -20.34 -6.54
CA PRO A 396 14.66 -21.51 -6.84
C PRO A 396 13.15 -21.20 -7.01
N ILE A 397 12.67 -20.08 -6.41
CA ILE A 397 11.28 -19.61 -6.51
C ILE A 397 11.14 -18.64 -7.68
N ASN A 398 12.02 -17.65 -7.76
CA ASN A 398 12.08 -16.66 -8.82
C ASN A 398 13.51 -16.59 -9.40
N PRO A 399 13.80 -17.29 -10.51
CA PRO A 399 15.15 -17.29 -11.10
C PRO A 399 15.66 -15.90 -11.53
N ALA A 400 14.76 -14.94 -11.75
CA ALA A 400 15.11 -13.57 -12.10
C ALA A 400 15.41 -12.67 -10.89
N ALA A 401 15.23 -13.17 -9.66
CA ALA A 401 15.47 -12.42 -8.44
C ALA A 401 16.93 -11.92 -8.36
N GLN A 402 17.09 -10.68 -7.94
CA GLN A 402 18.37 -10.00 -7.75
C GLN A 402 18.48 -9.48 -6.31
N LEU A 403 19.70 -9.12 -5.90
CA LEU A 403 19.90 -8.41 -4.65
C LEU A 403 19.15 -7.07 -4.71
N ASP A 404 18.54 -6.71 -3.61
CA ASP A 404 18.07 -5.36 -3.38
C ASP A 404 19.18 -4.56 -2.72
N ASP A 405 19.68 -3.56 -3.38
CA ASP A 405 20.84 -2.76 -2.98
C ASP A 405 20.47 -1.33 -2.55
N SER A 406 19.17 -1.04 -2.34
CA SER A 406 18.68 0.25 -1.85
C SER A 406 17.80 0.07 -0.61
N GLN A 407 17.87 1.05 0.30
CA GLN A 407 17.04 1.13 1.50
C GLN A 407 15.75 1.95 1.26
N THR A 408 15.74 2.80 0.22
CA THR A 408 14.70 3.82 0.04
C THR A 408 13.94 3.73 -1.28
N ILE A 409 14.51 3.09 -2.29
CA ILE A 409 13.92 3.00 -3.65
C ILE A 409 13.77 1.54 -4.06
N LEU A 410 12.59 1.19 -4.54
CA LEU A 410 12.32 -0.16 -5.04
C LEU A 410 13.16 -0.48 -6.29
N PRO A 411 13.74 -1.68 -6.42
CA PRO A 411 14.33 -2.15 -7.66
C PRO A 411 13.41 -2.00 -8.85
N GLY A 412 13.93 -1.40 -9.93
CA GLY A 412 13.17 -1.11 -11.13
C GLY A 412 12.45 0.24 -11.13
N ALA A 413 12.31 0.93 -10.00
CA ALA A 413 11.79 2.29 -9.95
C ALA A 413 12.81 3.31 -10.47
N ALA A 414 12.32 4.48 -10.89
CA ALA A 414 13.15 5.56 -11.38
C ALA A 414 14.15 6.02 -10.30
N GLY A 415 15.42 6.19 -10.66
CA GLY A 415 16.49 6.62 -9.76
C GLY A 415 17.18 5.48 -9.00
N TYR A 416 16.66 4.25 -9.02
CA TYR A 416 17.28 3.12 -8.30
C TYR A 416 18.74 2.90 -8.70
N ALA A 417 19.01 2.77 -9.99
CA ALA A 417 20.37 2.51 -10.48
C ALA A 417 21.37 3.63 -10.12
N GLU A 418 20.92 4.89 -10.20
CA GLU A 418 21.71 6.06 -9.89
C GLU A 418 22.04 6.17 -8.38
N VAL A 419 21.11 5.75 -7.51
CA VAL A 419 21.34 5.72 -6.06
C VAL A 419 22.29 4.59 -5.71
N VAL A 420 22.02 3.38 -6.19
CA VAL A 420 22.85 2.19 -5.91
C VAL A 420 24.30 2.39 -6.37
N ALA A 421 24.51 3.08 -7.49
CA ALA A 421 25.87 3.37 -7.99
C ALA A 421 26.76 4.14 -7.00
N VAL A 422 26.17 4.82 -6.02
CA VAL A 422 26.90 5.74 -5.13
C VAL A 422 26.61 5.56 -3.64
N ASN A 423 25.64 4.73 -3.24
CA ASN A 423 25.19 4.62 -1.85
C ASN A 423 26.15 3.83 -0.93
N GLY A 424 27.05 3.03 -1.49
CA GLY A 424 27.99 2.20 -0.71
C GLY A 424 27.53 0.76 -0.47
N SER A 425 26.35 0.35 -0.94
CA SER A 425 25.83 -1.02 -0.81
C SER A 425 26.79 -2.08 -1.38
N ALA A 426 27.57 -1.71 -2.40
CA ALA A 426 28.58 -2.58 -3.03
C ALA A 426 29.61 -3.15 -2.04
N GLU A 427 29.88 -2.47 -0.92
CA GLU A 427 30.78 -2.97 0.14
C GLU A 427 30.25 -4.22 0.85
N TYR A 428 28.93 -4.43 0.80
CA TYR A 428 28.23 -5.55 1.43
C TYR A 428 27.67 -6.55 0.42
N ALA A 429 28.01 -6.42 -0.86
CA ALA A 429 27.52 -7.31 -1.93
C ALA A 429 28.10 -8.72 -1.83
N ASN A 430 29.30 -8.88 -1.26
CA ASN A 430 29.99 -10.15 -1.07
C ASN A 430 30.44 -10.29 0.38
N VAL A 431 30.51 -11.54 0.85
CA VAL A 431 31.14 -11.85 2.15
C VAL A 431 32.62 -11.47 2.12
N ASP A 432 33.06 -10.69 3.11
CA ASP A 432 34.44 -10.25 3.31
C ASP A 432 34.90 -10.55 4.74
N ILE A 433 35.21 -11.81 5.01
CA ILE A 433 35.63 -12.27 6.34
C ILE A 433 36.98 -11.63 6.76
N ALA A 434 37.86 -11.38 5.82
CA ALA A 434 39.16 -10.76 6.11
C ALA A 434 38.98 -9.29 6.53
N GLY A 435 38.17 -8.53 5.78
CA GLY A 435 37.84 -7.14 6.14
C GLY A 435 37.06 -7.04 7.45
N ALA A 436 36.15 -8.00 7.72
CA ALA A 436 35.42 -8.05 8.99
C ALA A 436 36.40 -8.23 10.19
N LYS A 437 37.35 -9.16 10.10
CA LYS A 437 38.39 -9.37 11.14
C LYS A 437 39.26 -8.15 11.33
N ASP A 438 39.67 -7.47 10.27
CA ASP A 438 40.47 -6.24 10.31
C ASP A 438 39.71 -5.12 11.03
N LEU A 439 38.44 -4.92 10.73
CA LEU A 439 37.57 -3.94 11.40
C LEU A 439 37.41 -4.24 12.90
N LEU A 440 37.18 -5.50 13.28
CA LEU A 440 37.11 -5.89 14.69
C LEU A 440 38.42 -5.65 15.42
N ALA A 441 39.54 -5.93 14.79
CA ALA A 441 40.86 -5.66 15.36
C ALA A 441 41.08 -4.15 15.56
N LYS A 442 40.75 -3.32 14.57
CA LYS A 442 40.82 -1.84 14.65
C LYS A 442 39.88 -1.28 15.73
N ALA A 443 38.72 -1.85 15.92
CA ALA A 443 37.81 -1.49 17.00
C ALA A 443 38.32 -1.93 18.39
N GLY A 444 39.39 -2.71 18.44
CA GLY A 444 39.99 -3.21 19.69
C GLY A 444 39.19 -4.35 20.33
N VAL A 445 38.36 -5.02 19.56
CA VAL A 445 37.53 -6.14 20.03
C VAL A 445 38.43 -7.34 20.34
N LYS A 446 38.23 -7.94 21.53
CA LYS A 446 38.96 -9.14 21.97
C LYS A 446 37.95 -10.29 22.16
N GLY A 447 38.23 -11.41 21.51
CA GLY A 447 37.35 -12.58 21.59
C GLY A 447 36.13 -12.51 20.66
N LYS A 448 35.15 -13.36 20.94
CA LYS A 448 33.91 -13.44 20.12
C LYS A 448 32.94 -12.31 20.47
N VAL A 449 32.27 -11.78 19.48
CA VAL A 449 31.19 -10.80 19.62
C VAL A 449 29.85 -11.52 19.61
N ALA A 450 29.17 -11.54 20.76
CA ALA A 450 27.82 -12.11 20.85
C ALA A 450 26.80 -11.16 20.19
N VAL A 451 25.95 -11.69 19.29
CA VAL A 451 24.89 -10.95 18.59
C VAL A 451 23.56 -11.70 18.80
N LYS A 452 22.64 -11.10 19.53
CA LYS A 452 21.28 -11.58 19.68
C LYS A 452 20.48 -11.29 18.41
N PHE A 453 20.10 -12.33 17.66
CA PHE A 453 19.47 -12.19 16.35
C PHE A 453 18.00 -12.58 16.41
N LEU A 454 17.10 -11.62 16.18
CA LEU A 454 15.64 -11.78 16.23
C LEU A 454 15.05 -12.13 14.86
N PHE A 455 14.08 -13.04 14.82
CA PHE A 455 13.23 -13.35 13.67
C PHE A 455 12.00 -14.17 14.11
N GLY A 456 10.99 -14.33 13.24
CA GLY A 456 9.83 -15.19 13.52
C GLY A 456 10.16 -16.66 13.49
N CYS A 457 9.93 -17.39 14.59
CA CYS A 457 10.27 -18.81 14.71
C CYS A 457 9.51 -19.69 13.70
N GLY A 458 8.25 -19.39 13.40
CA GLY A 458 7.43 -20.12 12.44
C GLY A 458 7.85 -19.94 10.98
N ASN A 459 8.76 -19.00 10.66
CA ASN A 459 9.18 -18.72 9.30
C ASN A 459 10.40 -19.55 8.88
N THR A 460 10.16 -20.65 8.16
CA THR A 460 11.21 -21.58 7.67
C THR A 460 12.28 -20.88 6.82
N ARG A 461 11.90 -19.89 5.98
CA ARG A 461 12.87 -19.15 5.18
C ARG A 461 13.85 -18.41 6.08
N ARG A 462 13.35 -17.68 7.10
CA ARG A 462 14.21 -16.94 8.05
C ARG A 462 15.04 -17.85 8.94
N GLN A 463 14.56 -19.04 9.27
CA GLN A 463 15.39 -20.07 9.94
C GLN A 463 16.60 -20.45 9.06
N ASN A 464 16.39 -20.64 7.76
CA ASN A 464 17.45 -20.95 6.80
C ASN A 464 18.40 -19.75 6.57
N GLU A 465 17.86 -18.53 6.49
CA GLU A 465 18.66 -17.30 6.44
C GLU A 465 19.55 -17.16 7.68
N PHE A 466 18.97 -17.36 8.87
CA PHE A 466 19.71 -17.36 10.14
C PHE A 466 20.84 -18.38 10.15
N ALA A 467 20.62 -19.60 9.70
CA ALA A 467 21.66 -20.64 9.65
C ALA A 467 22.84 -20.24 8.74
N LEU A 468 22.55 -19.65 7.57
CA LEU A 468 23.57 -19.14 6.65
C LEU A 468 24.36 -17.97 7.28
N ILE A 469 23.65 -17.02 7.91
CA ILE A 469 24.25 -15.86 8.59
C ILE A 469 25.13 -16.31 9.73
N GLN A 470 24.62 -17.20 10.60
CA GLN A 470 25.37 -17.73 11.75
C GLN A 470 26.67 -18.40 11.33
N ALA A 471 26.61 -19.27 10.30
CA ALA A 471 27.79 -19.97 9.79
C ALA A 471 28.85 -18.99 9.25
N SER A 472 28.45 -18.04 8.41
CA SER A 472 29.35 -17.06 7.82
C SER A 472 29.95 -16.12 8.86
N ALA A 473 29.14 -15.58 9.77
CA ALA A 473 29.58 -14.62 10.79
C ALA A 473 30.54 -15.26 11.82
N ALA A 474 30.37 -16.55 12.10
CA ALA A 474 31.27 -17.30 12.99
C ALA A 474 32.72 -17.30 12.49
N GLU A 475 32.93 -17.29 11.16
CA GLU A 475 34.29 -17.25 10.57
C GLU A 475 35.01 -15.94 10.89
N ALA A 476 34.29 -14.84 11.08
CA ALA A 476 34.86 -13.54 11.44
C ALA A 476 35.02 -13.34 12.95
N GLY A 477 34.43 -14.22 13.77
CA GLY A 477 34.51 -14.13 15.24
C GLY A 477 33.23 -13.63 15.90
N PHE A 478 32.10 -13.61 15.20
CA PHE A 478 30.78 -13.36 15.79
C PHE A 478 30.18 -14.66 16.33
N ASP A 479 29.44 -14.54 17.46
CA ASP A 479 28.60 -15.59 18.05
C ASP A 479 27.14 -15.17 17.90
N VAL A 480 26.55 -15.51 16.75
CA VAL A 480 25.16 -15.13 16.43
C VAL A 480 24.19 -16.07 17.15
N GLN A 481 23.50 -15.53 18.13
CA GLN A 481 22.60 -16.26 19.02
C GLN A 481 21.17 -16.21 18.50
N ASN A 482 20.56 -17.37 18.33
CA ASN A 482 19.18 -17.49 17.94
C ASN A 482 18.26 -16.91 19.05
N LYS A 483 17.51 -15.86 18.72
CA LYS A 483 16.49 -15.22 19.54
C LYS A 483 15.16 -15.17 18.83
N CYS A 484 14.87 -16.20 18.01
CA CYS A 484 13.57 -16.24 17.34
C CYS A 484 12.41 -16.21 18.35
N ASN A 485 11.30 -15.63 17.94
CA ASN A 485 10.08 -15.54 18.74
C ASN A 485 8.87 -15.56 17.79
N ASP A 486 7.78 -16.23 18.15
CA ASP A 486 6.58 -16.25 17.33
C ASP A 486 5.89 -14.88 17.33
N ASP A 487 5.99 -14.14 18.44
CA ASP A 487 5.53 -12.77 18.59
C ASP A 487 6.67 -11.75 18.38
N TRP A 488 7.52 -12.00 17.40
CA TRP A 488 8.71 -11.18 17.10
C TRP A 488 8.36 -9.71 16.80
N GLY A 489 7.19 -9.46 16.20
CA GLY A 489 6.74 -8.11 15.83
C GLY A 489 6.56 -7.20 17.05
N SER A 490 6.01 -7.72 18.15
CA SER A 490 5.84 -6.96 19.40
C SER A 490 7.17 -6.64 20.10
N LEU A 491 8.24 -7.38 19.76
CA LEU A 491 9.59 -7.14 20.29
C LEU A 491 10.35 -6.07 19.53
N LEU A 492 9.86 -5.63 18.36
CA LEU A 492 10.51 -4.55 17.61
C LEU A 492 10.54 -3.26 18.45
N GLY A 493 11.70 -2.61 18.49
CA GLY A 493 11.92 -1.42 19.33
C GLY A 493 12.14 -1.69 20.81
N SER A 494 12.01 -2.93 21.31
CA SER A 494 12.19 -3.26 22.73
C SER A 494 13.65 -3.18 23.23
N GLY A 495 14.63 -3.19 22.32
CA GLY A 495 16.07 -3.23 22.67
C GLY A 495 16.54 -4.59 23.23
N THR A 496 15.74 -5.65 23.16
CA THR A 496 16.11 -6.99 23.67
C THR A 496 16.96 -7.81 22.71
N TYR A 497 17.14 -7.35 21.49
CA TYR A 497 17.95 -7.94 20.40
C TYR A 497 19.00 -6.96 19.88
N ASP A 498 20.01 -7.48 19.18
CA ASP A 498 21.09 -6.67 18.59
C ASP A 498 20.93 -6.53 17.06
N ALA A 499 20.39 -7.54 16.41
CA ALA A 499 20.02 -7.54 15.01
C ALA A 499 18.69 -8.26 14.80
N VAL A 500 17.96 -7.86 13.76
CA VAL A 500 16.68 -8.47 13.39
C VAL A 500 16.58 -8.62 11.88
N VAL A 501 15.99 -9.73 11.40
CA VAL A 501 15.61 -9.92 10.00
C VAL A 501 14.08 -9.95 9.87
N PHE A 502 13.54 -9.08 9.03
CA PHE A 502 12.11 -9.03 8.70
C PHE A 502 11.88 -8.31 7.36
N GLY A 503 10.63 -8.21 6.92
CA GLY A 503 10.28 -7.54 5.67
C GLY A 503 9.52 -6.25 5.90
N TRP A 504 9.93 -5.18 5.24
CA TRP A 504 9.12 -3.97 5.04
C TRP A 504 8.38 -4.04 3.71
N GLN A 505 7.10 -3.74 3.72
CA GLN A 505 6.30 -3.59 2.51
C GLN A 505 6.21 -2.12 2.11
N SER A 506 6.66 -1.79 0.90
CA SER A 506 6.37 -0.50 0.30
C SER A 506 4.94 -0.48 -0.25
N THR A 507 4.13 0.47 0.21
CA THR A 507 2.72 0.60 -0.17
C THR A 507 2.48 1.72 -1.18
N SER A 508 3.49 2.56 -1.42
CA SER A 508 3.43 3.67 -2.38
C SER A 508 4.80 3.99 -2.95
N LEU A 509 4.83 4.85 -3.98
CA LEU A 509 6.05 5.43 -4.56
C LEU A 509 6.31 6.85 -4.04
N ALA A 510 5.76 7.21 -2.90
CA ALA A 510 6.04 8.47 -2.24
C ALA A 510 7.52 8.59 -1.93
N VAL A 511 8.16 9.70 -2.35
CA VAL A 511 9.62 9.87 -2.22
C VAL A 511 10.07 9.97 -0.76
N THR A 512 9.15 10.34 0.14
CA THR A 512 9.42 10.43 1.58
C THR A 512 8.94 9.20 2.36
N SER A 513 8.45 8.14 1.70
CA SER A 513 7.85 6.96 2.36
C SER A 513 8.77 6.32 3.40
N SER A 514 10.07 6.31 3.16
CA SER A 514 11.09 5.73 4.04
C SER A 514 11.50 6.64 5.23
N LYS A 515 11.02 7.89 5.29
CA LYS A 515 11.31 8.83 6.38
C LYS A 515 10.91 8.27 7.74
N ALA A 516 9.73 7.63 7.82
CA ALA A 516 9.27 7.03 9.06
C ALA A 516 10.23 5.98 9.65
N THR A 517 11.02 5.32 8.80
CA THR A 517 11.98 4.29 9.19
C THR A 517 13.35 4.86 9.53
N PHE A 518 13.84 5.83 8.76
CA PHE A 518 15.25 6.23 8.84
C PHE A 518 15.48 7.59 9.50
N ALA A 519 14.49 8.46 9.62
CA ALA A 519 14.64 9.71 10.37
C ALA A 519 14.73 9.45 11.87
N SER A 520 15.47 10.28 12.60
CA SER A 520 15.71 10.12 14.04
C SER A 520 14.44 10.16 14.89
N ASP A 521 13.39 10.83 14.40
CA ASP A 521 12.06 10.94 15.01
C ASP A 521 10.99 10.07 14.32
N GLY A 522 11.41 9.19 13.41
CA GLY A 522 10.50 8.35 12.64
C GLY A 522 9.76 7.32 13.50
N GLY A 523 8.45 7.17 13.30
CA GLY A 523 7.62 6.25 14.07
C GLY A 523 8.01 4.77 13.90
N ASN A 524 8.67 4.43 12.78
CA ASN A 524 9.19 3.10 12.48
C ASN A 524 10.72 3.00 12.69
N ASN A 525 11.36 3.98 13.32
CA ASN A 525 12.76 3.91 13.71
C ASN A 525 12.91 3.00 14.95
N LEU A 526 12.77 1.70 14.73
CA LEU A 526 12.65 0.69 15.79
C LEU A 526 14.01 0.30 16.39
N ASN A 527 15.12 0.75 15.79
CA ASN A 527 16.48 0.37 16.18
C ASN A 527 17.30 1.52 16.81
N GLY A 528 16.69 2.70 16.95
CA GLY A 528 17.30 3.86 17.62
C GLY A 528 18.38 4.56 16.81
N TYR A 529 18.38 4.43 15.48
CA TYR A 529 19.29 5.15 14.58
C TYR A 529 19.09 6.67 14.66
N LYS A 530 20.19 7.41 14.62
CA LYS A 530 20.16 8.89 14.59
C LYS A 530 21.30 9.42 13.73
N ASN A 531 20.96 10.25 12.77
CA ASN A 531 21.93 10.95 11.92
C ASN A 531 21.33 12.28 11.43
N THR A 532 21.93 13.38 11.86
CA THR A 532 21.48 14.74 11.53
C THR A 532 21.47 14.99 10.00
N ALA A 533 22.45 14.46 9.25
CA ALA A 533 22.47 14.64 7.80
C ALA A 533 21.32 13.92 7.10
N VAL A 534 20.89 12.76 7.63
CA VAL A 534 19.70 12.03 7.15
C VAL A 534 18.43 12.82 7.47
N ASP A 535 18.32 13.36 8.70
CA ASP A 535 17.17 14.15 9.12
C ASP A 535 17.02 15.42 8.27
N GLU A 536 18.13 16.15 8.04
CA GLU A 536 18.18 17.35 7.21
C GLU A 536 17.83 17.02 5.74
N ALA A 537 18.31 15.89 5.22
CA ALA A 537 18.00 15.45 3.86
C ALA A 537 16.50 15.10 3.71
N TYR A 538 15.89 14.43 4.69
CA TYR A 538 14.46 14.17 4.68
C TYR A 538 13.62 15.45 4.85
N ALA A 539 14.07 16.39 5.69
CA ALA A 539 13.41 17.69 5.82
C ALA A 539 13.39 18.45 4.48
N ALA A 540 14.54 18.49 3.79
CA ALA A 540 14.64 19.10 2.46
C ALA A 540 13.79 18.34 1.42
N LEU A 541 13.85 17.00 1.42
CA LEU A 541 13.12 16.13 0.48
C LEU A 541 11.60 16.33 0.59
N SER A 542 11.10 16.53 1.80
CA SER A 542 9.66 16.71 2.05
C SER A 542 9.05 17.90 1.32
N SER A 543 9.88 18.87 0.88
CA SER A 543 9.44 20.09 0.20
C SER A 543 10.09 20.33 -1.17
N GLU A 544 10.89 19.38 -1.66
CA GLU A 544 11.58 19.51 -2.96
C GLU A 544 10.74 18.89 -4.08
N PHE A 545 10.36 19.71 -5.08
CA PHE A 545 9.56 19.27 -6.23
C PHE A 545 10.41 18.96 -7.48
N ASP A 546 11.69 19.33 -7.49
CA ASP A 546 12.60 19.00 -8.60
C ASP A 546 13.10 17.56 -8.42
N THR A 547 12.74 16.67 -9.35
CA THR A 547 13.06 15.23 -9.28
C THR A 547 14.56 14.96 -9.30
N ALA A 548 15.37 15.81 -9.95
CA ALA A 548 16.82 15.64 -9.94
C ALA A 548 17.40 15.97 -8.56
N LYS A 549 16.88 16.98 -7.88
CA LYS A 549 17.27 17.31 -6.51
C LYS A 549 16.76 16.30 -5.50
N GLN A 550 15.53 15.78 -5.68
CA GLN A 550 15.02 14.65 -4.88
C GLN A 550 15.99 13.48 -4.93
N LEU A 551 16.45 13.12 -6.13
CA LEU A 551 17.40 12.03 -6.32
C LEU A 551 18.74 12.29 -5.59
N GLU A 552 19.27 13.51 -5.60
CA GLU A 552 20.49 13.85 -4.86
C GLU A 552 20.29 13.78 -3.34
N LEU A 553 19.11 14.14 -2.83
CA LEU A 553 18.77 13.99 -1.42
C LEU A 553 18.65 12.51 -1.03
N LEU A 554 18.02 11.67 -1.84
CA LEU A 554 17.96 10.22 -1.63
C LEU A 554 19.35 9.58 -1.66
N LYS A 555 20.23 9.99 -2.58
CA LYS A 555 21.65 9.57 -2.57
C LYS A 555 22.37 9.96 -1.28
N THR A 556 22.06 11.13 -0.73
CA THR A 556 22.63 11.59 0.53
C THR A 556 22.15 10.75 1.70
N ILE A 557 20.86 10.45 1.77
CA ILE A 557 20.26 9.57 2.78
C ILE A 557 20.92 8.19 2.73
N GLU A 558 20.91 7.56 1.57
CA GLU A 558 21.44 6.20 1.39
C GLU A 558 22.94 6.09 1.69
N LYS A 559 23.76 7.06 1.25
CA LYS A 559 25.17 7.09 1.58
C LYS A 559 25.43 7.08 3.09
N ASN A 560 24.64 7.84 3.84
CA ASN A 560 24.78 7.88 5.30
C ASN A 560 24.32 6.55 5.94
N LEU A 561 23.20 5.97 5.48
CA LEU A 561 22.70 4.69 6.00
C LEU A 561 23.75 3.58 5.82
N PHE A 562 24.32 3.42 4.63
CA PHE A 562 25.34 2.40 4.38
C PHE A 562 26.68 2.73 5.05
N ALA A 563 27.10 3.99 5.08
CA ALA A 563 28.33 4.41 5.76
C ALA A 563 28.27 4.17 7.27
N ASP A 564 27.12 4.38 7.89
CA ASP A 564 26.91 4.14 9.33
C ASP A 564 26.63 2.67 9.64
N ALA A 565 26.51 1.83 8.61
CA ALA A 565 26.13 0.43 8.72
C ALA A 565 24.79 0.29 9.49
N TYR A 566 23.75 1.01 9.03
CA TYR A 566 22.39 0.91 9.57
C TYR A 566 21.91 -0.54 9.53
N GLY A 567 22.08 -1.16 8.39
CA GLY A 567 21.67 -2.51 8.07
C GLY A 567 21.92 -2.80 6.60
N VAL A 568 21.42 -3.92 6.11
CA VAL A 568 21.45 -4.30 4.68
C VAL A 568 20.11 -4.85 4.24
N THR A 569 19.66 -4.43 3.07
CA THR A 569 18.61 -5.10 2.30
C THR A 569 19.15 -6.39 1.72
N ILE A 570 18.33 -7.38 1.41
CA ILE A 570 18.79 -8.65 0.85
C ILE A 570 18.13 -8.90 -0.52
N PHE A 571 16.81 -9.01 -0.56
CA PHE A 571 16.06 -9.27 -1.78
C PHE A 571 14.64 -8.73 -1.65
N GLN A 572 13.97 -8.52 -2.79
CA GLN A 572 12.52 -8.36 -2.80
C GLN A 572 11.83 -9.72 -2.71
N PHE A 573 10.73 -9.78 -1.96
CA PHE A 573 9.96 -11.02 -1.84
C PHE A 573 9.50 -11.49 -3.22
N PRO A 574 9.62 -12.80 -3.49
CA PRO A 574 8.98 -13.35 -4.67
C PRO A 574 7.46 -13.31 -4.49
N GLY A 575 6.77 -12.68 -5.41
CA GLY A 575 5.33 -12.74 -5.56
C GLY A 575 4.94 -13.92 -6.43
N VAL A 576 3.90 -14.65 -6.08
CA VAL A 576 3.33 -15.75 -6.87
C VAL A 576 1.86 -15.48 -7.11
N THR A 577 1.47 -15.45 -8.38
CA THR A 577 0.06 -15.42 -8.79
C THR A 577 -0.16 -16.59 -9.75
N ALA A 578 -1.09 -17.47 -9.40
CA ALA A 578 -1.43 -18.60 -10.26
C ALA A 578 -2.93 -18.59 -10.60
N TYR A 579 -3.25 -18.96 -11.84
CA TYR A 579 -4.65 -18.98 -12.29
C TYR A 579 -4.89 -20.06 -13.35
N ASN A 580 -6.13 -20.46 -13.47
CA ASN A 580 -6.55 -21.43 -14.50
C ASN A 580 -6.86 -20.69 -15.81
N LYS A 581 -5.95 -20.76 -16.79
CA LYS A 581 -6.10 -20.11 -18.10
C LYS A 581 -7.31 -20.59 -18.93
N ASN A 582 -7.88 -21.75 -18.56
CA ASN A 582 -9.09 -22.25 -19.21
C ASN A 582 -10.37 -21.63 -18.63
N LYS A 583 -10.25 -20.88 -17.54
CA LYS A 583 -11.34 -20.19 -16.84
C LYS A 583 -11.23 -18.69 -16.93
N ILE A 584 -10.02 -18.15 -16.87
CA ILE A 584 -9.79 -16.70 -16.83
C ILE A 584 -8.50 -16.33 -17.57
N SER A 585 -8.53 -15.17 -18.22
CA SER A 585 -7.37 -14.50 -18.83
C SER A 585 -7.34 -13.01 -18.46
N GLY A 586 -6.24 -12.34 -18.80
CA GLY A 586 -6.05 -10.91 -18.55
C GLY A 586 -5.47 -10.59 -17.16
N ILE A 587 -5.04 -11.58 -16.40
CA ILE A 587 -4.42 -11.41 -15.08
C ILE A 587 -2.98 -10.92 -15.25
N VAL A 588 -2.69 -9.74 -14.72
CA VAL A 588 -1.35 -9.15 -14.72
C VAL A 588 -0.95 -8.83 -13.27
N PRO A 589 -0.01 -9.55 -12.66
CA PRO A 589 0.46 -9.24 -11.32
C PRO A 589 1.17 -7.88 -11.26
N ALA A 590 0.97 -7.14 -10.17
CA ALA A 590 1.67 -5.90 -9.85
C ALA A 590 2.36 -6.03 -8.49
N PRO A 591 3.50 -5.35 -8.27
CA PRO A 591 4.21 -5.43 -7.00
C PRO A 591 3.54 -4.65 -5.87
N LEU A 592 2.84 -3.55 -6.18
CA LEU A 592 2.11 -2.74 -5.20
C LEU A 592 0.65 -3.20 -5.06
N ALA A 593 0.06 -2.97 -3.89
CA ALA A 593 -1.38 -3.15 -3.71
C ALA A 593 -2.17 -2.29 -4.72
N PRO A 594 -3.24 -2.82 -5.29
CA PRO A 594 -3.95 -4.05 -4.98
C PRO A 594 -3.44 -5.30 -5.73
N MET A 595 -2.15 -5.39 -6.03
CA MET A 595 -1.50 -6.54 -6.68
C MET A 595 -2.18 -6.89 -8.01
N PHE A 596 -2.55 -8.15 -8.25
CA PHE A 596 -3.17 -8.57 -9.51
C PHE A 596 -4.60 -8.03 -9.71
N PHE A 597 -5.24 -7.45 -8.68
CA PHE A 597 -6.56 -6.81 -8.83
C PHE A 597 -6.52 -5.49 -9.61
N TRP A 598 -5.35 -4.86 -9.76
CA TRP A 598 -5.22 -3.52 -10.33
C TRP A 598 -5.84 -3.38 -11.72
N ASN A 599 -5.81 -4.44 -12.55
CA ASN A 599 -6.34 -4.44 -13.93
C ASN A 599 -7.61 -5.30 -14.11
N PHE A 600 -8.46 -5.41 -13.07
CA PHE A 600 -9.65 -6.26 -13.07
C PHE A 600 -10.56 -6.06 -14.29
N TRP A 601 -10.56 -4.90 -14.90
CA TRP A 601 -11.34 -4.59 -16.12
C TRP A 601 -10.82 -5.30 -17.39
N GLU A 602 -9.60 -5.83 -17.37
CA GLU A 602 -9.03 -6.63 -18.45
C GLU A 602 -9.36 -8.10 -18.31
N TRP A 603 -9.84 -8.53 -17.14
CA TRP A 603 -10.15 -9.92 -16.87
C TRP A 603 -11.30 -10.40 -17.74
N LYS A 604 -11.16 -11.61 -18.29
CA LYS A 604 -12.16 -12.26 -19.14
C LYS A 604 -12.34 -13.68 -18.69
N GLN A 605 -13.60 -14.07 -18.48
CA GLN A 605 -13.91 -15.49 -18.28
C GLN A 605 -13.74 -16.24 -19.59
N GLU A 606 -13.05 -17.38 -19.54
CA GLU A 606 -12.82 -18.28 -20.64
C GLU A 606 -13.65 -19.56 -20.48
N GLY A 607 -13.96 -20.24 -21.57
CA GLY A 607 -14.76 -21.46 -21.55
C GLY A 607 -16.28 -21.22 -21.48
N GLU A 608 -17.03 -22.25 -21.10
CA GLU A 608 -18.50 -22.15 -20.94
C GLU A 608 -18.84 -21.42 -19.63
N ILE A 609 -19.79 -20.49 -19.72
CA ILE A 609 -20.33 -19.78 -18.57
C ILE A 609 -21.13 -20.79 -17.75
N ILE A 610 -20.67 -21.08 -16.53
CA ILE A 610 -21.43 -21.93 -15.60
C ILE A 610 -22.48 -21.03 -14.92
N LYS A 611 -23.75 -21.22 -15.31
CA LYS A 611 -24.87 -20.64 -14.59
C LYS A 611 -25.03 -21.39 -13.27
N GLY A 612 -24.66 -20.73 -12.17
CA GLY A 612 -24.87 -21.22 -10.81
C GLY A 612 -26.34 -21.29 -10.41
#